data_fdc91473f81c1f712c2ff56f06dc194f
#
_entry.id   fdc91473f81c1f712c2ff56f06dc194f
#
_cell.length_a   1.000
_cell.length_b   1.000
_cell.length_c   1.000
_cell.angle_alpha   90.00
_cell.angle_beta   90.00
_cell.angle_gamma   90.00
#
_symmetry.space_group_name_H-M   'P 1'
#
loop_
_entity.id
_entity.type
_entity.pdbx_description
1 polymer ?
#
loop_
_entity_poly.entity_id
_entity_poly.type
_entity_poly.pdbx_seq_one_letter_code
_entity_poly.pdbx_strand_id
1 'polypeptide(L)'
;MRLRRISRQSKVFALRQRAQIILASDSGVAATQIAQVLQTDENQVRRVIAEFNADGMDSLRPPTRGGHPRRIDDAARDRIRDVALARPCDLGEPGTRWSLTRLRRYLLRHRVVKAISKEHLRRLLNNMGITAQRTRTWKWSNDPLYEEKKQWVLGAYKAAAAGTLDGVLVSFDECGPISLKPHPGRGWFARKRPARQRATYKKNKGVRKLLGAYDVGADRLWGRLEARSVTAQVVLEFLKDIRRRYPPQVQVYIVMDGLSAHWTQAIRDWAVASHVGLLPTPTNASHLNRIECHFWAYVEFVINGSDYLDWDQFAKATQAYIRRRNRDHHDSVIRRLENRRKVA
;
A
#
# COMPACT_ATOMS: atom_id res chain seq x y z
N MET A 1 34.24 -34.81 -0.45
CA MET A 1 33.77 -33.50 -1.00
C MET A 1 32.92 -32.67 -0.05
N ARG A 2 31.99 -33.21 0.74
CA ARG A 2 31.05 -32.46 1.60
C ARG A 2 31.73 -31.67 2.74
N LEU A 3 32.70 -32.25 3.45
CA LEU A 3 33.50 -31.59 4.51
C LEU A 3 34.28 -30.36 3.98
N ARG A 4 34.94 -30.49 2.83
CA ARG A 4 35.70 -29.37 2.21
C ARG A 4 34.80 -28.20 1.84
N ARG A 5 33.55 -28.47 1.42
CA ARG A 5 32.56 -27.41 1.16
C ARG A 5 32.12 -26.72 2.44
N ILE A 6 31.84 -27.48 3.52
CA ILE A 6 31.44 -26.92 4.83
C ILE A 6 32.59 -26.05 5.40
N SER A 7 33.84 -26.52 5.36
CA SER A 7 34.99 -25.77 5.87
C SER A 7 35.24 -24.42 5.17
N ARG A 8 34.85 -24.30 3.87
CA ARG A 8 35.05 -23.08 3.07
C ARG A 8 33.82 -22.16 3.07
N GLN A 9 32.60 -22.71 3.03
CA GLN A 9 31.39 -21.96 2.69
C GLN A 9 30.40 -21.82 3.85
N SER A 10 30.57 -22.54 4.98
CA SER A 10 29.63 -22.44 6.07
C SER A 10 29.66 -21.04 6.73
N LYS A 11 28.49 -20.42 6.87
CA LYS A 11 28.33 -19.16 7.62
C LYS A 11 28.38 -19.38 9.14
N VAL A 12 28.18 -20.62 9.60
CA VAL A 12 28.23 -20.97 11.02
C VAL A 12 29.66 -21.30 11.39
N PHE A 13 30.27 -20.46 12.22
CA PHE A 13 31.68 -20.60 12.64
C PHE A 13 31.98 -21.96 13.22
N ALA A 14 31.16 -22.48 14.15
CA ALA A 14 31.37 -23.78 14.78
C ALA A 14 31.39 -24.95 13.78
N LEU A 15 30.50 -24.97 12.79
CA LEU A 15 30.49 -25.97 11.70
C LEU A 15 31.77 -25.91 10.87
N ARG A 16 32.21 -24.70 10.55
CA ARG A 16 33.41 -24.48 9.75
C ARG A 16 34.67 -24.96 10.50
N GLN A 17 34.80 -24.56 11.77
CA GLN A 17 35.91 -24.96 12.63
C GLN A 17 35.98 -26.47 12.82
N ARG A 18 34.82 -27.11 13.15
CA ARG A 18 34.79 -28.58 13.28
C ARG A 18 35.14 -29.30 12.00
N ALA A 19 34.68 -28.83 10.85
CA ALA A 19 35.07 -29.40 9.56
C ALA A 19 36.58 -29.22 9.25
N GLN A 20 37.18 -28.10 9.66
CA GLN A 20 38.63 -27.87 9.52
C GLN A 20 39.43 -28.82 10.40
N ILE A 21 39.02 -29.04 11.65
CA ILE A 21 39.66 -30.00 12.57
C ILE A 21 39.65 -31.40 11.95
N ILE A 22 38.53 -31.86 11.44
CA ILE A 22 38.41 -33.20 10.85
C ILE A 22 39.28 -33.33 9.61
N LEU A 23 39.28 -32.35 8.72
CA LEU A 23 40.12 -32.39 7.51
C LEU A 23 41.62 -32.36 7.81
N ALA A 24 42.04 -31.60 8.82
CA ALA A 24 43.45 -31.59 9.25
C ALA A 24 43.84 -32.92 9.90
N SER A 25 43.00 -33.51 10.71
CA SER A 25 43.21 -34.84 11.30
C SER A 25 43.28 -35.93 10.23
N ASP A 26 42.39 -35.90 9.23
CA ASP A 26 42.37 -36.85 8.09
C ASP A 26 43.66 -36.73 7.23
N SER A 27 44.28 -35.54 7.23
CA SER A 27 45.58 -35.30 6.59
C SER A 27 46.83 -35.72 7.45
N GLY A 28 46.62 -36.35 8.60
CA GLY A 28 47.67 -36.84 9.48
C GLY A 28 48.25 -35.76 10.43
N VAL A 29 47.66 -34.57 10.55
CA VAL A 29 48.15 -33.52 11.46
C VAL A 29 47.82 -33.87 12.91
N ALA A 30 48.83 -33.78 13.79
CA ALA A 30 48.61 -34.07 15.22
C ALA A 30 47.65 -33.07 15.89
N ALA A 31 46.86 -33.59 16.89
CA ALA A 31 45.85 -32.76 17.57
C ALA A 31 46.45 -31.50 18.22
N THR A 32 47.65 -31.54 18.74
CA THR A 32 48.38 -30.40 19.29
C THR A 32 48.66 -29.33 18.24
N GLN A 33 49.09 -29.72 17.06
CA GLN A 33 49.36 -28.81 15.94
C GLN A 33 48.05 -28.19 15.40
N ILE A 34 46.97 -29.00 15.30
CA ILE A 34 45.66 -28.51 14.89
C ILE A 34 45.16 -27.45 15.89
N ALA A 35 45.35 -27.72 17.20
CA ALA A 35 44.94 -26.78 18.25
C ALA A 35 45.71 -25.45 18.15
N GLN A 36 46.99 -25.47 17.89
CA GLN A 36 47.81 -24.27 17.67
C GLN A 36 47.38 -23.47 16.43
N VAL A 37 47.22 -24.14 15.29
CA VAL A 37 46.84 -23.48 14.02
C VAL A 37 45.43 -22.86 14.10
N LEU A 38 44.50 -23.55 14.72
CA LEU A 38 43.10 -23.07 14.83
C LEU A 38 42.84 -22.25 16.09
N GLN A 39 43.90 -21.97 16.89
CA GLN A 39 43.83 -21.23 18.15
C GLN A 39 42.68 -21.74 19.06
N THR A 40 42.65 -23.06 19.30
CA THR A 40 41.65 -23.73 20.11
C THR A 40 42.33 -24.67 21.12
N ASP A 41 41.57 -25.18 22.04
CA ASP A 41 42.04 -26.12 23.05
C ASP A 41 42.22 -27.53 22.45
N GLU A 42 43.31 -28.23 22.84
CA GLU A 42 43.63 -29.59 22.35
C GLU A 42 42.52 -30.60 22.74
N ASN A 43 41.96 -30.51 23.92
CA ASN A 43 40.88 -31.37 24.35
C ASN A 43 39.63 -31.17 23.49
N GLN A 44 39.38 -29.92 23.04
CA GLN A 44 38.34 -29.61 22.08
C GLN A 44 38.58 -30.30 20.74
N VAL A 45 39.83 -30.30 20.24
CA VAL A 45 40.21 -30.98 18.99
C VAL A 45 40.02 -32.49 19.11
N ARG A 46 40.53 -33.12 20.17
CA ARG A 46 40.34 -34.56 20.44
C ARG A 46 38.87 -34.95 20.55
N ARG A 47 38.09 -34.15 21.23
CA ARG A 47 36.65 -34.38 21.37
C ARG A 47 35.92 -34.32 20.03
N VAL A 48 36.22 -33.32 19.19
CA VAL A 48 35.61 -33.18 17.85
C VAL A 48 35.93 -34.37 16.97
N ILE A 49 37.17 -34.87 17.02
CA ILE A 49 37.59 -36.05 16.27
C ILE A 49 36.87 -37.30 16.78
N ALA A 50 36.76 -37.48 18.11
CA ALA A 50 36.06 -38.63 18.71
C ALA A 50 34.59 -38.61 18.36
N GLU A 51 33.92 -37.47 18.48
CA GLU A 51 32.49 -37.29 18.11
C GLU A 51 32.28 -37.60 16.61
N PHE A 52 33.21 -37.19 15.74
CA PHE A 52 33.10 -37.46 14.32
C PHE A 52 33.31 -38.92 13.98
N ASN A 53 34.20 -39.61 14.67
CA ASN A 53 34.45 -41.04 14.49
C ASN A 53 33.24 -41.89 14.96
N ALA A 54 32.47 -41.38 15.95
CA ALA A 54 31.26 -42.06 16.46
C ALA A 54 30.04 -41.78 15.57
N ASP A 55 29.78 -40.50 15.26
CA ASP A 55 28.50 -40.07 14.71
C ASP A 55 28.63 -39.47 13.28
N GLY A 56 29.85 -39.46 12.71
CA GLY A 56 30.10 -39.01 11.36
C GLY A 56 29.71 -37.56 11.11
N MET A 57 29.05 -37.33 10.00
CA MET A 57 28.66 -35.98 9.55
C MET A 57 27.66 -35.26 10.47
N ASP A 58 26.90 -36.00 11.25
CA ASP A 58 25.88 -35.44 12.15
C ASP A 58 26.53 -34.76 13.36
N SER A 59 27.70 -35.26 13.80
CA SER A 59 28.49 -34.67 14.88
C SER A 59 28.98 -33.25 14.56
N LEU A 60 29.03 -32.84 13.29
CA LEU A 60 29.48 -31.50 12.93
C LEU A 60 28.55 -30.40 13.49
N ARG A 61 27.30 -30.70 13.73
CA ARG A 61 26.39 -29.78 14.43
C ARG A 61 26.61 -29.93 15.93
N PRO A 62 27.20 -28.90 16.59
CA PRO A 62 27.37 -28.98 18.04
C PRO A 62 25.99 -29.12 18.68
N PRO A 63 25.85 -29.92 19.71
CA PRO A 63 24.60 -30.06 20.45
C PRO A 63 24.18 -28.65 20.89
N THR A 64 22.92 -28.32 20.65
CA THR A 64 22.35 -27.05 21.11
C THR A 64 22.45 -27.05 22.63
N ARG A 65 23.32 -26.24 23.20
CA ARG A 65 23.36 -26.06 24.66
C ARG A 65 21.96 -25.60 25.06
N GLY A 66 21.25 -26.44 25.80
CA GLY A 66 19.94 -26.13 26.33
C GLY A 66 19.99 -24.78 27.05
N GLY A 67 19.33 -23.75 26.46
CA GLY A 67 19.17 -22.46 27.12
C GLY A 67 18.27 -22.63 28.37
N HIS A 68 18.21 -21.58 29.19
CA HIS A 68 17.28 -21.52 30.31
C HIS A 68 15.86 -21.85 29.82
N PRO A 69 15.08 -22.70 30.55
CA PRO A 69 13.71 -23.05 30.15
C PRO A 69 12.90 -21.83 29.79
N ARG A 70 12.16 -21.90 28.71
CA ARG A 70 11.34 -20.77 28.25
C ARG A 70 10.30 -20.44 29.33
N ARG A 71 10.31 -19.20 29.83
CA ARG A 71 9.35 -18.75 30.86
C ARG A 71 7.90 -18.73 30.36
N ILE A 72 7.70 -18.73 29.05
CA ILE A 72 6.40 -18.78 28.38
C ILE A 72 6.43 -20.02 27.49
N ASP A 73 5.65 -21.03 27.88
CA ASP A 73 5.49 -22.27 27.13
C ASP A 73 4.72 -22.07 25.83
N ASP A 74 4.64 -23.07 25.01
CA ASP A 74 4.01 -22.96 23.69
C ASP A 74 2.48 -22.81 23.82
N ALA A 75 1.84 -23.42 24.83
CA ALA A 75 0.41 -23.22 25.11
C ALA A 75 0.08 -21.78 25.51
N ALA A 76 0.92 -21.12 26.32
CA ALA A 76 0.76 -19.72 26.64
C ALA A 76 1.01 -18.80 25.44
N ARG A 77 1.93 -19.19 24.53
CA ARG A 77 2.16 -18.45 23.28
C ARG A 77 0.94 -18.50 22.36
N ASP A 78 0.32 -19.66 22.21
CA ASP A 78 -0.88 -19.80 21.41
C ASP A 78 -2.01 -18.93 21.97
N ARG A 79 -2.23 -18.96 23.28
CA ARG A 79 -3.21 -18.06 23.93
C ARG A 79 -2.89 -16.57 23.75
N ILE A 80 -1.62 -16.17 23.83
CA ILE A 80 -1.21 -14.80 23.54
C ILE A 80 -1.53 -14.42 22.10
N ARG A 81 -1.27 -15.32 21.14
CA ARG A 81 -1.59 -15.13 19.73
C ARG A 81 -3.08 -14.92 19.54
N ASP A 82 -3.89 -15.80 20.08
CA ASP A 82 -5.34 -15.77 19.90
C ASP A 82 -5.95 -14.49 20.48
N VAL A 83 -5.53 -14.09 21.67
CA VAL A 83 -5.94 -12.81 22.28
C VAL A 83 -5.45 -11.62 21.46
N ALA A 84 -4.23 -11.66 20.92
CA ALA A 84 -3.68 -10.55 20.14
C ALA A 84 -4.40 -10.36 18.80
N LEU A 85 -4.89 -11.43 18.19
CA LEU A 85 -5.62 -11.44 16.92
C LEU A 85 -7.12 -11.13 17.09
N ALA A 86 -7.70 -11.42 18.27
CA ALA A 86 -9.07 -11.05 18.58
C ALA A 86 -9.21 -9.54 18.82
N ARG A 87 -10.37 -8.98 18.51
CA ARG A 87 -10.67 -7.59 18.87
C ARG A 87 -10.95 -7.50 20.38
N PRO A 88 -10.54 -6.41 21.05
CA PRO A 88 -10.84 -6.23 22.47
C PRO A 88 -12.33 -6.39 22.82
N CYS A 89 -13.23 -5.83 21.99
CA CYS A 89 -14.66 -5.93 22.19
C CYS A 89 -15.21 -7.36 22.16
N ASP A 90 -14.60 -8.24 21.38
CA ASP A 90 -14.99 -9.65 21.29
C ASP A 90 -14.59 -10.43 22.57
N LEU A 91 -13.70 -9.85 23.39
CA LEU A 91 -13.25 -10.37 24.67
C LEU A 91 -13.77 -9.57 25.88
N GLY A 92 -14.82 -8.78 25.68
CA GLY A 92 -15.44 -7.98 26.75
C GLY A 92 -14.66 -6.71 27.16
N GLU A 93 -13.60 -6.35 26.43
CA GLU A 93 -12.82 -5.13 26.69
C GLU A 93 -13.27 -3.99 25.78
N PRO A 94 -13.38 -2.75 26.26
CA PRO A 94 -13.81 -1.65 25.43
C PRO A 94 -12.82 -1.34 24.30
N GLY A 95 -13.33 -1.01 23.10
CA GLY A 95 -12.53 -0.59 21.94
C GLY A 95 -12.26 -1.67 20.91
N THR A 96 -11.79 -1.24 19.75
CA THR A 96 -11.69 -2.06 18.53
C THR A 96 -10.28 -2.61 18.25
N ARG A 97 -9.26 -2.14 18.99
CA ARG A 97 -7.87 -2.55 18.78
C ARG A 97 -7.07 -2.61 20.07
N TRP A 98 -6.09 -3.48 20.10
CA TRP A 98 -5.09 -3.51 21.15
C TRP A 98 -4.01 -2.46 20.94
N SER A 99 -3.68 -1.72 22.00
CA SER A 99 -2.31 -1.21 22.16
C SER A 99 -1.48 -2.27 22.87
N LEU A 100 -0.19 -2.28 22.66
CA LEU A 100 0.69 -3.25 23.32
C LEU A 100 0.58 -3.20 24.87
N THR A 101 0.34 -2.01 25.42
CA THR A 101 0.12 -1.82 26.86
C THR A 101 -1.20 -2.41 27.34
N ARG A 102 -2.29 -2.23 26.56
CA ARG A 102 -3.60 -2.82 26.89
C ARG A 102 -3.59 -4.35 26.77
N LEU A 103 -3.02 -4.87 25.69
CA LEU A 103 -2.86 -6.29 25.50
C LEU A 103 -2.07 -6.92 26.65
N ARG A 104 -0.92 -6.33 27.02
CA ARG A 104 -0.14 -6.79 28.16
C ARG A 104 -0.98 -6.82 29.45
N ARG A 105 -1.74 -5.75 29.72
CA ARG A 105 -2.59 -5.66 30.93
C ARG A 105 -3.67 -6.74 30.93
N TYR A 106 -4.29 -6.99 29.80
CA TYR A 106 -5.27 -8.06 29.63
C TYR A 106 -4.67 -9.42 29.93
N LEU A 107 -3.54 -9.78 29.31
CA LEU A 107 -2.85 -11.05 29.49
C LEU A 107 -2.47 -11.31 30.96
N LEU A 108 -2.06 -10.28 31.69
CA LEU A 108 -1.73 -10.39 33.11
C LEU A 108 -2.99 -10.53 33.97
N ARG A 109 -4.03 -9.73 33.72
CA ARG A 109 -5.30 -9.77 34.47
C ARG A 109 -5.98 -11.13 34.35
N HIS A 110 -6.02 -11.68 33.14
CA HIS A 110 -6.63 -12.98 32.86
C HIS A 110 -5.67 -14.16 33.06
N ARG A 111 -4.52 -13.92 33.71
CA ARG A 111 -3.53 -14.96 34.05
C ARG A 111 -3.09 -15.82 32.86
N VAL A 112 -3.14 -15.28 31.63
CA VAL A 112 -2.59 -15.94 30.45
C VAL A 112 -1.08 -16.14 30.62
N VAL A 113 -0.43 -15.17 31.26
CA VAL A 113 0.97 -15.23 31.68
C VAL A 113 1.12 -14.64 33.08
N LYS A 114 2.05 -15.20 33.87
CA LYS A 114 2.37 -14.67 35.22
C LYS A 114 3.08 -13.32 35.15
N ALA A 115 3.99 -13.15 34.21
CA ALA A 115 4.75 -11.93 34.00
C ALA A 115 5.25 -11.83 32.57
N ILE A 116 5.17 -10.64 32.00
CA ILE A 116 5.75 -10.31 30.68
C ILE A 116 6.05 -8.81 30.62
N SER A 117 7.23 -8.43 30.15
CA SER A 117 7.52 -7.03 29.84
C SER A 117 6.89 -6.62 28.52
N LYS A 118 6.65 -5.31 28.32
CA LYS A 118 6.11 -4.78 27.07
C LYS A 118 7.00 -5.13 25.87
N GLU A 119 8.32 -5.02 26.06
CA GLU A 119 9.28 -5.29 25.00
C GLU A 119 9.37 -6.79 24.70
N HIS A 120 9.31 -7.65 25.71
CA HIS A 120 9.26 -9.09 25.49
C HIS A 120 7.98 -9.51 24.73
N LEU A 121 6.81 -8.94 25.09
CA LEU A 121 5.56 -9.17 24.36
C LEU A 121 5.68 -8.73 22.90
N ARG A 122 6.26 -7.57 22.63
CA ARG A 122 6.48 -7.07 21.26
C ARG A 122 7.36 -8.04 20.45
N ARG A 123 8.49 -8.47 21.01
CA ARG A 123 9.39 -9.43 20.36
C ARG A 123 8.72 -10.79 20.15
N LEU A 124 7.96 -11.24 21.14
CA LEU A 124 7.24 -12.50 21.04
C LEU A 124 6.21 -12.48 19.89
N LEU A 125 5.40 -11.42 19.80
CA LEU A 125 4.44 -11.24 18.70
C LEU A 125 5.15 -11.18 17.34
N ASN A 126 6.23 -10.41 17.23
CA ASN A 126 7.00 -10.33 15.97
C ASN A 126 7.57 -11.70 15.54
N ASN A 127 8.07 -12.48 16.50
CA ASN A 127 8.59 -13.83 16.22
C ASN A 127 7.49 -14.82 15.77
N MET A 128 6.23 -14.55 16.14
CA MET A 128 5.05 -15.27 15.66
C MET A 128 4.48 -14.67 14.36
N GLY A 129 5.14 -13.69 13.74
CA GLY A 129 4.67 -13.04 12.52
C GLY A 129 3.54 -12.02 12.75
N ILE A 130 3.25 -11.66 14.00
CA ILE A 130 2.16 -10.73 14.35
C ILE A 130 2.74 -9.34 14.53
N THR A 131 2.32 -8.41 13.69
CA THR A 131 2.76 -7.01 13.72
C THR A 131 1.58 -6.06 13.71
N ALA A 132 1.75 -4.87 14.30
CA ALA A 132 0.75 -3.82 14.22
C ALA A 132 0.66 -3.30 12.78
N GLN A 133 -0.49 -3.48 12.15
CA GLN A 133 -0.74 -3.07 10.78
C GLN A 133 -2.01 -2.21 10.71
N ARG A 134 -2.12 -1.38 9.67
CA ARG A 134 -3.38 -0.72 9.34
C ARG A 134 -4.30 -1.73 8.67
N THR A 135 -5.56 -1.77 9.09
CA THR A 135 -6.60 -2.51 8.38
C THR A 135 -6.71 -2.00 6.96
N ARG A 136 -6.85 -2.92 6.01
CA ARG A 136 -7.14 -2.57 4.62
C ARG A 136 -8.65 -2.68 4.42
N THR A 137 -9.24 -1.66 3.84
CA THR A 137 -10.61 -1.72 3.35
C THR A 137 -10.59 -2.23 1.93
N TRP A 138 -11.54 -3.07 1.58
CA TRP A 138 -11.83 -3.44 0.20
C TRP A 138 -13.23 -2.93 -0.13
N LYS A 139 -13.40 -2.47 -1.37
CA LYS A 139 -14.71 -2.02 -1.84
C LYS A 139 -15.47 -3.24 -2.33
N TRP A 140 -16.64 -3.46 -1.75
CA TRP A 140 -17.58 -4.43 -2.24
C TRP A 140 -18.72 -3.69 -2.93
N SER A 141 -19.14 -4.16 -4.08
CA SER A 141 -20.25 -3.58 -4.84
C SER A 141 -21.49 -4.44 -4.65
N ASN A 142 -22.60 -3.79 -4.37
CA ASN A 142 -23.93 -4.40 -4.35
C ASN A 142 -24.69 -4.16 -5.66
N ASP A 143 -24.02 -3.73 -6.71
CA ASP A 143 -24.61 -3.48 -8.04
C ASP A 143 -24.96 -4.84 -8.69
N PRO A 144 -26.25 -5.11 -8.99
CA PRO A 144 -26.65 -6.37 -9.63
C PRO A 144 -26.06 -6.54 -11.04
N LEU A 145 -25.70 -5.43 -11.71
CA LEU A 145 -25.08 -5.41 -13.02
C LEU A 145 -23.56 -5.16 -12.94
N TYR A 146 -22.94 -5.55 -11.83
CA TYR A 146 -21.52 -5.25 -11.59
C TYR A 146 -20.62 -5.77 -12.71
N GLU A 147 -20.73 -7.03 -13.07
CA GLU A 147 -19.84 -7.64 -14.08
C GLU A 147 -20.08 -7.07 -15.47
N GLU A 148 -21.33 -6.80 -15.84
CA GLU A 148 -21.67 -6.20 -17.14
C GLU A 148 -21.08 -4.79 -17.27
N LYS A 149 -21.35 -3.90 -16.30
CA LYS A 149 -20.83 -2.55 -16.29
C LYS A 149 -19.31 -2.52 -16.25
N LYS A 150 -18.71 -3.42 -15.46
CA LYS A 150 -17.25 -3.60 -15.41
C LYS A 150 -16.70 -3.99 -16.76
N GLN A 151 -17.33 -4.95 -17.45
CA GLN A 151 -16.89 -5.37 -18.77
C GLN A 151 -17.03 -4.25 -19.81
N TRP A 152 -18.11 -3.47 -19.80
CA TRP A 152 -18.26 -2.32 -20.68
C TRP A 152 -17.14 -1.30 -20.47
N VAL A 153 -16.89 -0.90 -19.23
CA VAL A 153 -15.84 0.07 -18.90
C VAL A 153 -14.45 -0.45 -19.25
N LEU A 154 -14.12 -1.69 -18.88
CA LEU A 154 -12.82 -2.29 -19.17
C LEU A 154 -12.65 -2.57 -20.67
N GLY A 155 -13.72 -2.96 -21.37
CA GLY A 155 -13.72 -3.13 -22.82
C GLY A 155 -13.43 -1.83 -23.56
N ALA A 156 -14.08 -0.73 -23.14
CA ALA A 156 -13.81 0.60 -23.68
C ALA A 156 -12.36 1.04 -23.45
N TYR A 157 -11.80 0.80 -22.26
CA TYR A 157 -10.38 1.09 -21.98
C TYR A 157 -9.42 0.24 -22.82
N LYS A 158 -9.74 -1.04 -23.04
CA LYS A 158 -8.92 -1.92 -23.89
C LYS A 158 -8.97 -1.46 -25.34
N ALA A 159 -10.16 -1.14 -25.87
CA ALA A 159 -10.34 -0.65 -27.22
C ALA A 159 -9.63 0.70 -27.44
N ALA A 160 -9.74 1.62 -26.49
CA ALA A 160 -9.02 2.90 -26.56
C ALA A 160 -7.49 2.71 -26.54
N ALA A 161 -6.98 1.78 -25.70
CA ALA A 161 -5.56 1.49 -25.63
C ALA A 161 -5.02 0.77 -26.88
N ALA A 162 -5.85 -0.01 -27.56
CA ALA A 162 -5.52 -0.71 -28.80
C ALA A 162 -5.72 0.17 -30.05
N GLY A 163 -6.29 1.37 -29.92
CA GLY A 163 -6.64 2.23 -31.06
C GLY A 163 -7.80 1.67 -31.90
N THR A 164 -8.60 0.74 -31.35
CA THR A 164 -9.73 0.12 -32.05
C THR A 164 -11.08 0.70 -31.64
N LEU A 165 -11.09 1.66 -30.71
CA LEU A 165 -12.32 2.36 -30.34
C LEU A 165 -12.72 3.31 -31.46
N ASP A 166 -13.92 3.16 -31.98
CA ASP A 166 -14.50 4.14 -32.89
C ASP A 166 -15.00 5.36 -32.10
N GLY A 167 -14.10 6.31 -31.89
CA GLY A 167 -14.34 7.51 -31.08
C GLY A 167 -13.31 7.78 -30.00
N VAL A 168 -13.67 8.63 -29.07
CA VAL A 168 -12.81 9.07 -27.95
C VAL A 168 -13.38 8.61 -26.63
N LEU A 169 -12.51 8.20 -25.69
CA LEU A 169 -12.88 7.77 -24.36
C LEU A 169 -12.43 8.79 -23.33
N VAL A 170 -13.37 9.37 -22.59
CA VAL A 170 -13.13 10.34 -21.51
C VAL A 170 -13.63 9.77 -20.19
N SER A 171 -12.82 9.87 -19.15
CA SER A 171 -13.24 9.60 -17.76
C SER A 171 -13.61 10.93 -17.10
N PHE A 172 -14.79 11.02 -16.51
CA PHE A 172 -15.30 12.18 -15.80
C PHE A 172 -15.59 11.83 -14.34
N ASP A 173 -15.28 12.75 -13.41
CA ASP A 173 -15.66 12.66 -12.00
C ASP A 173 -15.40 13.99 -11.29
N GLU A 174 -15.67 14.03 -9.96
CA GLU A 174 -15.52 15.18 -9.09
C GLU A 174 -14.52 14.93 -7.96
N CYS A 175 -13.53 15.81 -7.84
CA CYS A 175 -12.61 15.80 -6.71
C CYS A 175 -13.04 16.84 -5.65
N GLY A 176 -13.28 16.41 -4.44
CA GLY A 176 -13.62 17.31 -3.34
C GLY A 176 -14.65 16.73 -2.37
N PRO A 177 -15.14 17.52 -1.41
CA PRO A 177 -15.03 18.97 -1.28
C PRO A 177 -13.62 19.45 -0.85
N ILE A 178 -13.14 20.50 -1.50
CA ILE A 178 -11.86 21.13 -1.22
C ILE A 178 -12.12 22.42 -0.43
N SER A 179 -11.39 22.62 0.66
CA SER A 179 -11.47 23.82 1.48
C SER A 179 -10.15 24.57 1.53
N LEU A 180 -10.19 25.90 1.60
CA LEU A 180 -9.00 26.73 1.83
C LEU A 180 -8.63 26.73 3.31
N LYS A 181 -7.76 25.81 3.66
CA LYS A 181 -7.10 25.70 4.98
C LYS A 181 -5.70 25.15 4.77
N PRO A 182 -4.79 25.28 5.73
CA PRO A 182 -3.53 24.56 5.67
C PRO A 182 -3.77 23.05 5.62
N HIS A 183 -3.24 22.40 4.61
CA HIS A 183 -3.33 20.95 4.45
C HIS A 183 -1.98 20.33 4.83
N PRO A 184 -1.95 19.40 5.81
CA PRO A 184 -0.72 18.69 6.10
C PRO A 184 -0.29 17.87 4.89
N GLY A 185 1.01 17.81 4.66
CA GLY A 185 1.58 17.07 3.54
C GLY A 185 2.92 16.46 3.87
N ARG A 186 3.57 15.89 2.87
CA ARG A 186 4.93 15.36 2.96
C ARG A 186 5.88 16.25 2.16
N GLY A 187 7.09 16.43 2.68
CA GLY A 187 8.13 17.19 2.00
C GLY A 187 9.51 16.77 2.49
N TRP A 188 10.54 17.32 1.85
CA TRP A 188 11.92 17.15 2.28
C TRP A 188 12.26 18.21 3.31
N PHE A 189 12.60 17.80 4.52
CA PHE A 189 12.95 18.68 5.63
C PHE A 189 14.22 18.20 6.30
N ALA A 190 14.92 19.10 6.98
CA ALA A 190 16.04 18.71 7.82
C ALA A 190 15.59 17.67 8.86
N ARG A 191 16.45 16.70 9.15
CA ARG A 191 16.14 15.60 10.08
C ARG A 191 15.64 16.15 11.42
N LYS A 192 14.50 15.67 11.88
CA LYS A 192 13.81 16.10 13.11
C LYS A 192 13.33 17.57 13.11
N ARG A 193 13.32 18.26 11.96
CA ARG A 193 12.87 19.65 11.83
C ARG A 193 11.86 19.80 10.69
N PRO A 194 10.67 19.14 10.78
CA PRO A 194 9.64 19.29 9.74
C PRO A 194 9.09 20.72 9.77
N ALA A 195 8.69 21.24 8.61
CA ALA A 195 7.95 22.49 8.55
C ALA A 195 6.64 22.36 9.35
N ARG A 196 6.26 23.45 10.00
CA ARG A 196 5.02 23.56 10.75
C ARG A 196 4.09 24.52 10.02
N GLN A 197 2.87 24.09 9.78
CA GLN A 197 1.81 24.93 9.27
C GLN A 197 0.88 25.34 10.42
N ARG A 198 0.24 26.51 10.29
CA ARG A 198 -0.77 26.94 11.25
C ARG A 198 -1.95 25.97 11.23
N ALA A 199 -2.42 25.54 12.38
CA ALA A 199 -3.67 24.81 12.49
C ALA A 199 -4.83 25.81 12.51
N THR A 200 -5.67 25.81 11.48
CA THR A 200 -6.88 26.62 11.46
C THR A 200 -8.10 25.75 11.22
N TYR A 201 -9.11 25.92 12.04
CA TYR A 201 -10.36 25.15 11.98
C TYR A 201 -11.52 25.93 11.31
N LYS A 202 -11.30 27.23 11.06
CA LYS A 202 -12.35 28.07 10.46
C LYS A 202 -12.36 27.93 8.93
N LYS A 203 -13.48 27.49 8.38
CA LYS A 203 -13.75 27.42 6.94
C LYS A 203 -14.29 28.77 6.46
N ASN A 204 -13.45 29.79 6.43
CA ASN A 204 -13.91 31.17 6.16
C ASN A 204 -14.21 31.48 4.69
N LYS A 205 -13.88 30.57 3.75
CA LYS A 205 -13.90 30.86 2.31
C LYS A 205 -14.68 29.83 1.48
N GLY A 206 -15.59 29.12 2.11
CA GLY A 206 -16.41 28.10 1.47
C GLY A 206 -15.61 26.85 1.04
N VAL A 207 -16.24 26.03 0.22
CA VAL A 207 -15.65 24.84 -0.39
C VAL A 207 -15.86 24.89 -1.90
N ARG A 208 -14.95 24.27 -2.65
CA ARG A 208 -15.08 24.04 -4.10
C ARG A 208 -14.87 22.58 -4.44
N LYS A 209 -15.38 22.17 -5.58
CA LYS A 209 -15.06 20.88 -6.20
C LYS A 209 -14.28 21.11 -7.48
N LEU A 210 -13.39 20.20 -7.82
CA LEU A 210 -12.76 20.15 -9.14
C LEU A 210 -13.56 19.16 -9.98
N LEU A 211 -14.31 19.66 -10.97
CA LEU A 211 -14.85 18.81 -12.04
C LEU A 211 -13.70 18.46 -12.96
N GLY A 212 -13.44 17.20 -13.16
CA GLY A 212 -12.32 16.71 -13.93
C GLY A 212 -12.74 15.84 -15.11
N ALA A 213 -12.01 15.93 -16.20
CA ALA A 213 -12.15 15.07 -17.36
C ALA A 213 -10.77 14.63 -17.84
N TYR A 214 -10.63 13.33 -18.11
CA TYR A 214 -9.41 12.72 -18.58
C TYR A 214 -9.64 11.99 -19.89
N ASP A 215 -9.06 12.48 -20.98
CA ASP A 215 -9.00 11.79 -22.26
C ASP A 215 -7.98 10.67 -22.19
N VAL A 216 -8.46 9.45 -22.30
CA VAL A 216 -7.66 8.23 -22.12
C VAL A 216 -6.71 8.02 -23.30
N GLY A 217 -7.17 8.32 -24.51
CA GLY A 217 -6.39 8.14 -25.73
C GLY A 217 -5.30 9.21 -25.90
N ALA A 218 -5.66 10.46 -25.70
CA ALA A 218 -4.74 11.59 -25.82
C ALA A 218 -3.89 11.84 -24.55
N ASP A 219 -4.13 11.12 -23.47
CA ASP A 219 -3.49 11.31 -22.15
C ASP A 219 -3.58 12.76 -21.66
N ARG A 220 -4.75 13.38 -21.79
CA ARG A 220 -4.98 14.77 -21.42
C ARG A 220 -5.98 14.94 -20.30
N LEU A 221 -5.60 15.71 -19.29
CA LEU A 221 -6.43 16.08 -18.16
C LEU A 221 -6.97 17.50 -18.32
N TRP A 222 -8.26 17.69 -18.04
CA TRP A 222 -8.89 19.00 -17.89
C TRP A 222 -9.55 19.10 -16.53
N GLY A 223 -9.70 20.32 -16.04
CA GLY A 223 -10.38 20.55 -14.79
C GLY A 223 -10.91 21.96 -14.67
N ARG A 224 -12.09 22.06 -14.06
CA ARG A 224 -12.75 23.32 -13.70
C ARG A 224 -13.07 23.33 -12.23
N LEU A 225 -12.60 24.32 -11.49
CA LEU A 225 -12.99 24.54 -10.11
C LEU A 225 -14.41 25.12 -10.08
N GLU A 226 -15.31 24.39 -9.45
CA GLU A 226 -16.69 24.77 -9.31
C GLU A 226 -16.97 25.27 -7.88
N ALA A 227 -17.52 26.48 -7.78
CA ALA A 227 -17.90 27.10 -6.51
C ALA A 227 -19.34 26.79 -6.11
N ARG A 228 -20.18 26.52 -7.11
CA ARG A 228 -21.58 26.15 -6.89
C ARG A 228 -21.69 24.71 -6.37
N SER A 229 -22.80 24.38 -5.75
CA SER A 229 -23.16 22.98 -5.51
C SER A 229 -23.21 22.23 -6.85
N VAL A 230 -22.58 21.05 -6.90
CA VAL A 230 -22.58 20.25 -8.13
C VAL A 230 -23.94 19.55 -8.25
N THR A 231 -24.81 20.18 -9.03
CA THR A 231 -26.14 19.69 -9.41
C THR A 231 -26.07 19.06 -10.80
N ALA A 232 -27.12 18.36 -11.20
CA ALA A 232 -27.24 17.81 -12.56
C ALA A 232 -27.05 18.88 -13.66
N GLN A 233 -27.50 20.12 -13.42
CA GLN A 233 -27.29 21.23 -14.35
C GLN A 233 -25.81 21.57 -14.51
N VAL A 234 -25.06 21.64 -13.40
CA VAL A 234 -23.62 21.93 -13.41
C VAL A 234 -22.86 20.80 -14.09
N VAL A 235 -23.24 19.56 -13.84
CA VAL A 235 -22.68 18.37 -14.51
C VAL A 235 -22.94 18.48 -16.02
N LEU A 236 -24.18 18.71 -16.44
CA LEU A 236 -24.54 18.84 -17.85
C LEU A 236 -23.75 19.93 -18.56
N GLU A 237 -23.58 21.10 -17.93
CA GLU A 237 -22.74 22.18 -18.44
C GLU A 237 -21.29 21.70 -18.68
N PHE A 238 -20.73 20.96 -17.74
CA PHE A 238 -19.36 20.48 -17.88
C PHE A 238 -19.23 19.36 -18.93
N LEU A 239 -20.21 18.46 -19.02
CA LEU A 239 -20.27 17.44 -20.07
C LEU A 239 -20.35 18.08 -21.47
N LYS A 240 -21.11 19.16 -21.62
CA LYS A 240 -21.15 19.98 -22.84
C LYS A 240 -19.79 20.60 -23.16
N ASP A 241 -19.07 21.07 -22.14
CA ASP A 241 -17.70 21.59 -22.32
C ASP A 241 -16.72 20.49 -22.76
N ILE A 242 -16.86 19.27 -22.26
CA ILE A 242 -16.10 18.10 -22.74
C ILE A 242 -16.41 17.84 -24.21
N ARG A 243 -17.69 17.74 -24.56
CA ARG A 243 -18.14 17.42 -25.91
C ARG A 243 -17.63 18.42 -26.98
N ARG A 244 -17.64 19.72 -26.66
CA ARG A 244 -17.16 20.78 -27.54
C ARG A 244 -15.68 20.70 -27.90
N ARG A 245 -14.90 19.88 -27.22
CA ARG A 245 -13.47 19.67 -27.49
C ARG A 245 -13.20 18.77 -28.67
N TYR A 246 -14.22 18.09 -29.14
CA TYR A 246 -14.15 17.10 -30.23
C TYR A 246 -15.06 17.51 -31.37
N PRO A 247 -14.68 17.18 -32.63
CA PRO A 247 -15.54 17.42 -33.79
C PRO A 247 -16.93 16.79 -33.64
N PRO A 248 -17.99 17.40 -34.21
CA PRO A 248 -19.36 16.89 -34.07
C PRO A 248 -19.56 15.45 -34.51
N GLN A 249 -18.84 15.01 -35.54
CA GLN A 249 -18.93 13.66 -36.11
C GLN A 249 -18.22 12.58 -35.26
N VAL A 250 -17.37 12.98 -34.32
CA VAL A 250 -16.64 12.02 -33.46
C VAL A 250 -17.54 11.54 -32.34
N GLN A 251 -17.68 10.23 -32.19
CA GLN A 251 -18.33 9.63 -31.05
C GLN A 251 -17.51 9.84 -29.78
N VAL A 252 -18.14 10.33 -28.70
CA VAL A 252 -17.47 10.53 -27.40
C VAL A 252 -18.09 9.60 -26.37
N TYR A 253 -17.28 8.72 -25.82
CA TYR A 253 -17.70 7.86 -24.70
C TYR A 253 -17.25 8.50 -23.38
N ILE A 254 -18.15 8.61 -22.40
CA ILE A 254 -17.85 9.21 -21.09
C ILE A 254 -18.08 8.18 -20.00
N VAL A 255 -17.01 7.77 -19.34
CA VAL A 255 -17.07 6.96 -18.12
C VAL A 255 -17.35 7.85 -16.93
N MET A 256 -18.39 7.55 -16.17
CA MET A 256 -18.76 8.30 -14.96
C MET A 256 -19.41 7.38 -13.91
N ASP A 257 -19.40 7.81 -12.65
CA ASP A 257 -19.97 7.03 -11.57
C ASP A 257 -21.51 7.03 -11.56
N GLY A 258 -22.10 6.21 -10.68
CA GLY A 258 -23.55 6.03 -10.56
C GLY A 258 -24.28 7.10 -9.74
N LEU A 259 -23.65 8.27 -9.50
CA LEU A 259 -24.32 9.35 -8.75
C LEU A 259 -25.58 9.81 -9.48
N SER A 260 -26.72 9.93 -8.79
CA SER A 260 -28.02 10.27 -9.39
C SER A 260 -28.01 11.57 -10.20
N ALA A 261 -27.19 12.55 -9.78
CA ALA A 261 -27.01 13.80 -10.51
C ALA A 261 -26.38 13.63 -11.91
N HIS A 262 -25.67 12.52 -12.16
CA HIS A 262 -25.05 12.21 -13.44
C HIS A 262 -26.00 11.52 -14.43
N TRP A 263 -27.15 11.01 -13.93
CA TRP A 263 -28.03 10.13 -14.71
C TRP A 263 -29.45 10.68 -14.85
N THR A 264 -29.63 12.00 -14.81
CA THR A 264 -30.93 12.64 -15.04
C THR A 264 -31.38 12.45 -16.50
N GLN A 265 -32.70 12.53 -16.73
CA GLN A 265 -33.24 12.41 -18.07
C GLN A 265 -32.64 13.46 -19.02
N ALA A 266 -32.48 14.70 -18.56
CA ALA A 266 -31.89 15.78 -19.37
C ALA A 266 -30.47 15.48 -19.84
N ILE A 267 -29.63 14.79 -19.01
CA ILE A 267 -28.29 14.35 -19.40
C ILE A 267 -28.36 13.23 -20.44
N ARG A 268 -29.27 12.28 -20.28
CA ARG A 268 -29.45 11.16 -21.23
C ARG A 268 -29.91 11.67 -22.60
N ASP A 269 -30.94 12.54 -22.61
CA ASP A 269 -31.46 13.11 -23.86
C ASP A 269 -30.40 13.93 -24.59
N TRP A 270 -29.67 14.75 -23.85
CA TRP A 270 -28.54 15.49 -24.39
C TRP A 270 -27.45 14.55 -24.96
N ALA A 271 -27.13 13.49 -24.26
CA ALA A 271 -26.07 12.56 -24.68
C ALA A 271 -26.43 11.92 -26.03
N VAL A 272 -27.67 11.44 -26.18
CA VAL A 272 -28.17 10.88 -27.44
C VAL A 272 -28.10 11.94 -28.56
N ALA A 273 -28.60 13.15 -28.33
CA ALA A 273 -28.61 14.22 -29.32
C ALA A 273 -27.23 14.73 -29.71
N SER A 274 -26.20 14.44 -28.89
CA SER A 274 -24.85 14.98 -29.06
C SER A 274 -23.80 13.95 -29.46
N HIS A 275 -24.20 12.72 -29.85
CA HIS A 275 -23.30 11.60 -30.13
C HIS A 275 -22.37 11.30 -28.96
N VAL A 276 -22.94 11.18 -27.73
CA VAL A 276 -22.21 10.84 -26.50
C VAL A 276 -22.74 9.51 -25.96
N GLY A 277 -21.84 8.55 -25.79
CA GLY A 277 -22.11 7.30 -25.10
C GLY A 277 -21.76 7.42 -23.62
N LEU A 278 -22.72 7.20 -22.71
CA LEU A 278 -22.50 7.26 -21.28
C LEU A 278 -22.21 5.85 -20.74
N LEU A 279 -21.06 5.66 -20.11
CA LEU A 279 -20.59 4.40 -19.54
C LEU A 279 -20.61 4.45 -18.01
N PRO A 280 -21.59 3.82 -17.34
CA PRO A 280 -21.64 3.82 -15.89
C PRO A 280 -20.58 2.90 -15.28
N THR A 281 -19.88 3.37 -14.26
CA THR A 281 -19.16 2.45 -13.38
C THR A 281 -20.15 1.74 -12.45
N PRO A 282 -19.89 0.50 -12.01
CA PRO A 282 -20.72 -0.16 -11.01
C PRO A 282 -20.75 0.66 -9.71
N THR A 283 -21.84 0.54 -8.97
CA THR A 283 -21.98 1.17 -7.65
C THR A 283 -20.82 0.77 -6.73
N ASN A 284 -20.27 1.71 -5.99
CA ASN A 284 -19.10 1.53 -5.12
C ASN A 284 -17.80 1.08 -5.84
N ALA A 285 -17.74 1.18 -7.16
CA ALA A 285 -16.59 0.81 -7.98
C ALA A 285 -15.89 2.01 -8.65
N SER A 286 -15.84 3.17 -8.00
CA SER A 286 -15.16 4.37 -8.52
C SER A 286 -13.70 4.11 -8.93
N HIS A 287 -13.07 3.06 -8.35
CA HIS A 287 -11.72 2.64 -8.73
C HIS A 287 -11.61 2.17 -10.20
N LEU A 288 -12.71 1.86 -10.87
CA LEU A 288 -12.74 1.57 -12.31
C LEU A 288 -12.70 2.87 -13.14
N ASN A 289 -13.01 4.02 -12.55
CA ASN A 289 -12.88 5.31 -13.22
C ASN A 289 -11.41 5.76 -13.22
N ARG A 290 -10.78 5.86 -14.39
CA ARG A 290 -9.34 6.19 -14.50
C ARG A 290 -8.99 7.57 -13.99
N ILE A 291 -9.90 8.52 -13.97
CA ILE A 291 -9.62 9.87 -13.46
C ILE A 291 -9.26 9.87 -11.96
N GLU A 292 -9.67 8.88 -11.22
CA GLU A 292 -9.36 8.76 -9.79
C GLU A 292 -7.86 8.75 -9.47
N CYS A 293 -7.02 8.17 -10.34
CA CYS A 293 -5.57 8.22 -10.14
C CYS A 293 -5.01 9.64 -10.37
N HIS A 294 -5.62 10.42 -11.27
CA HIS A 294 -5.26 11.81 -11.50
C HIS A 294 -5.71 12.71 -10.36
N PHE A 295 -6.87 12.44 -9.78
CA PHE A 295 -7.31 13.13 -8.56
C PHE A 295 -6.43 12.83 -7.36
N TRP A 296 -5.98 11.57 -7.21
CA TRP A 296 -4.99 11.24 -6.19
C TRP A 296 -3.71 12.08 -6.37
N ALA A 297 -3.17 12.14 -7.58
CA ALA A 297 -1.97 12.92 -7.87
C ALA A 297 -2.21 14.43 -7.69
N TYR A 298 -3.37 14.94 -8.10
CA TYR A 298 -3.75 16.32 -7.88
C TYR A 298 -3.81 16.68 -6.38
N VAL A 299 -4.43 15.83 -5.57
CA VAL A 299 -4.47 16.02 -4.11
C VAL A 299 -3.07 16.00 -3.52
N GLU A 300 -2.23 15.06 -3.92
CA GLU A 300 -0.87 14.92 -3.40
C GLU A 300 0.03 16.10 -3.76
N PHE A 301 -0.05 16.63 -4.99
CA PHE A 301 0.88 17.64 -5.48
C PHE A 301 0.35 19.07 -5.43
N VAL A 302 -0.96 19.28 -5.30
CA VAL A 302 -1.55 20.63 -5.28
C VAL A 302 -2.17 20.95 -3.93
N ILE A 303 -2.80 19.98 -3.26
CA ILE A 303 -3.54 20.22 -2.02
C ILE A 303 -2.66 19.91 -0.81
N ASN A 304 -2.05 18.71 -0.76
CA ASN A 304 -1.23 18.30 0.38
C ASN A 304 0.00 19.21 0.53
N GLY A 305 0.25 19.66 1.75
CA GLY A 305 1.35 20.58 2.05
C GLY A 305 1.05 22.04 1.74
N SER A 306 -0.15 22.38 1.23
CA SER A 306 -0.50 23.74 0.83
C SER A 306 -1.08 24.61 1.95
N ASP A 307 -0.96 25.93 1.81
CA ASP A 307 -1.62 26.96 2.62
C ASP A 307 -1.96 28.15 1.71
N TYR A 308 -2.85 27.96 0.75
CA TYR A 308 -3.27 29.00 -0.19
C TYR A 308 -4.08 30.09 0.53
N LEU A 309 -3.81 31.34 0.18
CA LEU A 309 -4.45 32.49 0.81
C LEU A 309 -5.88 32.70 0.32
N ASP A 310 -6.14 32.41 -0.95
CA ASP A 310 -7.42 32.63 -1.61
C ASP A 310 -7.66 31.62 -2.74
N TRP A 311 -8.89 31.65 -3.29
CA TRP A 311 -9.29 30.78 -4.39
C TRP A 311 -8.60 31.10 -5.71
N ASP A 312 -8.13 32.33 -5.93
CA ASP A 312 -7.44 32.70 -7.17
C ASP A 312 -6.04 32.09 -7.20
N GLN A 313 -5.33 32.16 -6.07
CA GLN A 313 -4.04 31.48 -5.92
C GLN A 313 -4.19 29.96 -6.10
N PHE A 314 -5.22 29.38 -5.48
CA PHE A 314 -5.51 27.94 -5.63
C PHE A 314 -5.87 27.59 -7.09
N ALA A 315 -6.70 28.38 -7.76
CA ALA A 315 -7.07 28.16 -9.15
C ALA A 315 -5.85 28.25 -10.09
N LYS A 316 -4.97 29.24 -9.90
CA LYS A 316 -3.70 29.36 -10.63
C LYS A 316 -2.82 28.14 -10.46
N ALA A 317 -2.67 27.63 -9.22
CA ALA A 317 -1.89 26.44 -8.93
C ALA A 317 -2.51 25.19 -9.59
N THR A 318 -3.84 25.04 -9.53
CA THR A 318 -4.58 23.96 -10.19
C THR A 318 -4.34 23.96 -11.69
N GLN A 319 -4.50 25.12 -12.35
CA GLN A 319 -4.30 25.22 -13.79
C GLN A 319 -2.83 25.03 -14.19
N ALA A 320 -1.89 25.50 -13.38
CA ALA A 320 -0.45 25.27 -13.60
C ALA A 320 -0.11 23.77 -13.52
N TYR A 321 -0.67 23.07 -12.53
CA TYR A 321 -0.52 21.62 -12.40
C TYR A 321 -1.06 20.88 -13.63
N ILE A 322 -2.29 21.18 -14.06
CA ILE A 322 -2.90 20.53 -15.22
C ILE A 322 -2.07 20.77 -16.48
N ARG A 323 -1.63 22.01 -16.74
CA ARG A 323 -0.77 22.33 -17.89
C ARG A 323 0.54 21.57 -17.85
N ARG A 324 1.21 21.53 -16.69
CA ARG A 324 2.46 20.79 -16.50
C ARG A 324 2.25 19.29 -16.72
N ARG A 325 1.22 18.71 -16.09
CA ARG A 325 0.87 17.30 -16.24
C ARG A 325 0.65 16.93 -17.72
N ASN A 326 -0.09 17.75 -18.45
CA ASN A 326 -0.38 17.52 -19.87
C ASN A 326 0.84 17.69 -20.79
N ARG A 327 1.82 18.51 -20.41
CA ARG A 327 3.07 18.67 -21.15
C ARG A 327 4.05 17.53 -20.88
N ASP A 328 4.19 17.14 -19.63
CA ASP A 328 5.23 16.21 -19.20
C ASP A 328 4.79 14.73 -19.34
N HIS A 329 3.56 14.48 -19.69
CA HIS A 329 2.89 13.21 -20.12
C HIS A 329 3.37 11.90 -19.48
N HIS A 330 4.02 11.78 -18.38
CA HIS A 330 4.49 10.44 -17.94
C HIS A 330 4.90 10.37 -16.47
N ASP A 331 3.96 10.59 -15.57
CA ASP A 331 4.22 10.20 -14.18
C ASP A 331 4.23 8.65 -14.06
N SER A 332 5.39 8.10 -13.72
CA SER A 332 5.58 6.65 -13.58
C SER A 332 4.71 6.02 -12.47
N VAL A 333 4.27 6.82 -11.49
CA VAL A 333 3.37 6.37 -10.42
C VAL A 333 1.95 6.26 -10.96
N ILE A 334 1.50 7.26 -11.71
CA ILE A 334 0.16 7.23 -12.35
C ILE A 334 0.09 6.05 -13.33
N ARG A 335 1.08 5.84 -14.19
CA ARG A 335 1.16 4.67 -15.08
C ARG A 335 1.11 3.34 -14.31
N ARG A 336 1.81 3.22 -13.20
CA ARG A 336 1.74 2.01 -12.36
C ARG A 336 0.35 1.80 -11.76
N LEU A 337 -0.31 2.86 -11.31
CA LEU A 337 -1.67 2.80 -10.78
C LEU A 337 -2.68 2.43 -11.87
N GLU A 338 -2.56 3.01 -13.07
CA GLU A 338 -3.37 2.65 -14.23
C GLU A 338 -3.18 1.20 -14.66
N ASN A 339 -1.92 0.72 -14.69
CA ASN A 339 -1.60 -0.66 -15.04
C ASN A 339 -2.05 -1.67 -13.98
N ARG A 340 -1.97 -1.36 -12.68
CA ARG A 340 -2.53 -2.22 -11.62
C ARG A 340 -4.04 -2.38 -11.72
N ARG A 341 -4.74 -1.37 -12.20
CA ARG A 341 -6.20 -1.41 -12.42
C ARG A 341 -6.59 -2.17 -13.70
N LYS A 342 -5.65 -2.43 -14.61
CA LYS A 342 -5.87 -3.31 -15.78
C LYS A 342 -5.88 -4.81 -15.41
N VAL A 343 -5.38 -5.19 -14.25
CA VAL A 343 -5.15 -6.59 -13.82
C VAL A 343 -6.11 -7.01 -12.70
N ALA A 344 -6.87 -6.08 -12.11
CA ALA A 344 -7.91 -6.34 -11.12
C ALA A 344 -9.29 -6.29 -11.80
#